data_533a139cbf4c01f384f79e5488da0b35
#
_entry.id   533a139cbf4c01f384f79e5488da0b35
#
_cell.length_a   1.000
_cell.length_b   1.000
_cell.length_c   1.000
_cell.angle_alpha   90.00
_cell.angle_beta   90.00
_cell.angle_gamma   90.00
#
_symmetry.space_group_name_H-M   'P 1'
#
loop_
_entity.id
_entity.type
_entity.pdbx_description
1 polymer ?
#
loop_
_entity_poly.entity_id
_entity_poly.type
_entity_poly.pdbx_seq_one_letter_code
_entity_poly.pdbx_strand_id
1 'polypeptide(L)'
;MASIVYQTPWMNDELRMFRKSVRQFIERDFVPHQTCWRQQHRPDAEAWTAAGGNGLLLPDVPDEYGGGGGTFAHQAVVVEELAHAGVQFGSTIHNVVAHNIIAFGTDEQKRNWLPRMARGELVGAIAMSEPAAGSDLQGIKTTARRDGDHYVINGSKTFITNGWHAGVICLAVKTDARAAGPRGISLIIVEPKDLPGYRVGRSLDKVGMHGQDTYELLFDDVHVPASNLLGPTEGRGFAQLMEIMSYERLAIAVAAVATSEEAVAMTTKHVKERIAFGKPLIDLQNTRFTLAECKTEAHIGRVFLDDCIERFIAGRLDDTTASMAKYWLTDCECRIVDECVQLHGGYGYLAEYPIARMWTDSRVHRIWAGANEILKELIASSL
;
A
#
# COMPACT_ATOMS: atom_id res chain seq x y z
N MET A 1 -25.90 -3.17 30.06
CA MET A 1 -24.79 -4.12 29.89
C MET A 1 -23.68 -3.38 29.19
N ALA A 2 -22.50 -3.24 29.81
CA ALA A 2 -21.33 -2.72 29.11
C ALA A 2 -21.00 -3.70 27.97
N SER A 3 -21.05 -3.24 26.73
CA SER A 3 -20.56 -4.02 25.62
C SER A 3 -19.09 -4.31 25.86
N ILE A 4 -18.69 -5.57 25.88
CA ILE A 4 -17.28 -5.94 25.84
C ILE A 4 -16.78 -5.42 24.50
N VAL A 5 -16.07 -4.30 24.51
CA VAL A 5 -15.44 -3.74 23.32
C VAL A 5 -14.27 -4.67 23.00
N TYR A 6 -14.24 -5.22 21.78
CA TYR A 6 -13.10 -6.01 21.32
C TYR A 6 -11.82 -5.17 21.44
N GLN A 7 -10.79 -5.75 22.01
CA GLN A 7 -9.49 -5.11 22.13
C GLN A 7 -8.51 -5.83 21.20
N THR A 8 -7.94 -5.10 20.28
CA THR A 8 -6.87 -5.55 19.39
C THR A 8 -5.68 -6.05 20.22
N PRO A 9 -5.32 -7.34 20.14
CA PRO A 9 -4.38 -7.95 21.08
C PRO A 9 -2.95 -7.42 20.97
N TRP A 10 -2.51 -7.01 19.78
CA TRP A 10 -1.18 -6.42 19.56
C TRP A 10 -1.06 -4.95 19.97
N MET A 11 -2.17 -4.30 20.35
CA MET A 11 -2.21 -2.88 20.72
C MET A 11 -1.86 -2.69 22.22
N ASN A 12 -0.63 -2.27 22.49
CA ASN A 12 -0.16 -1.89 23.82
C ASN A 12 -0.23 -0.37 24.07
N ASP A 13 0.22 0.11 25.22
CA ASP A 13 0.14 1.53 25.60
C ASP A 13 1.08 2.40 24.76
N GLU A 14 2.24 1.91 24.36
CA GLU A 14 3.16 2.59 23.45
C GLU A 14 2.51 2.81 22.09
N LEU A 15 1.94 1.77 21.49
CA LEU A 15 1.24 1.85 20.21
C LEU A 15 -0.01 2.75 20.30
N ARG A 16 -0.69 2.81 21.45
CA ARG A 16 -1.79 3.77 21.65
C ARG A 16 -1.30 5.21 21.64
N MET A 17 -0.15 5.48 22.25
CA MET A 17 0.47 6.82 22.20
C MET A 17 0.94 7.16 20.79
N PHE A 18 1.58 6.22 20.11
CA PHE A 18 2.00 6.37 18.71
C PHE A 18 0.79 6.64 17.80
N ARG A 19 -0.27 5.84 17.91
CA ARG A 19 -1.54 6.04 17.17
C ARG A 19 -2.09 7.46 17.37
N LYS A 20 -2.08 7.97 18.61
CA LYS A 20 -2.56 9.32 18.89
C LYS A 20 -1.72 10.38 18.17
N SER A 21 -0.40 10.24 18.17
CA SER A 21 0.51 11.16 17.47
C SER A 21 0.30 11.12 15.96
N VAL A 22 0.20 9.92 15.37
CA VAL A 22 -0.06 9.71 13.95
C VAL A 22 -1.39 10.34 13.54
N ARG A 23 -2.46 10.09 14.30
CA ARG A 23 -3.80 10.68 14.05
C ARG A 23 -3.75 12.20 14.07
N GLN A 24 -3.16 12.78 15.11
CA GLN A 24 -3.06 14.25 15.25
C GLN A 24 -2.29 14.88 14.08
N PHE A 25 -1.22 14.23 13.64
CA PHE A 25 -0.47 14.70 12.48
C PHE A 25 -1.32 14.61 11.20
N ILE A 26 -1.96 13.47 10.93
CA ILE A 26 -2.79 13.29 9.73
C ILE A 26 -3.93 14.30 9.70
N GLU A 27 -4.64 14.51 10.81
CA GLU A 27 -5.74 15.47 10.92
C GLU A 27 -5.28 16.92 10.69
N ARG A 28 -4.11 17.28 11.20
CA ARG A 28 -3.57 18.65 11.10
C ARG A 28 -2.94 18.93 9.73
N ASP A 29 -2.12 17.99 9.22
CA ASP A 29 -1.22 18.25 8.09
C ASP A 29 -1.65 17.58 6.77
N PHE A 30 -2.49 16.53 6.80
CA PHE A 30 -2.88 15.82 5.58
C PHE A 30 -4.34 16.04 5.19
N VAL A 31 -5.27 15.95 6.13
CA VAL A 31 -6.71 16.09 5.87
C VAL A 31 -7.05 17.41 5.17
N PRO A 32 -6.51 18.58 5.57
CA PRO A 32 -6.82 19.85 4.91
C PRO A 32 -6.37 19.90 3.44
N HIS A 33 -5.36 19.12 3.06
CA HIS A 33 -4.78 19.11 1.72
C HIS A 33 -5.42 18.10 0.77
N GLN A 34 -6.27 17.18 1.25
CA GLN A 34 -6.84 16.07 0.46
C GLN A 34 -7.57 16.53 -0.80
N THR A 35 -8.31 17.65 -0.75
CA THR A 35 -9.02 18.17 -1.93
C THR A 35 -8.04 18.60 -3.02
N CYS A 36 -6.99 19.32 -2.64
CA CYS A 36 -5.93 19.74 -3.56
C CYS A 36 -5.18 18.54 -4.14
N TRP A 37 -4.76 17.58 -3.28
CA TRP A 37 -4.05 16.39 -3.72
C TRP A 37 -4.86 15.54 -4.71
N ARG A 38 -6.18 15.41 -4.48
CA ARG A 38 -7.09 14.74 -5.42
C ARG A 38 -7.19 15.45 -6.77
N GLN A 39 -7.19 16.79 -6.79
CA GLN A 39 -7.26 17.58 -8.01
C GLN A 39 -5.96 17.54 -8.81
N GLN A 40 -4.81 17.55 -8.15
CA GLN A 40 -3.49 17.49 -8.79
C GLN A 40 -2.96 16.05 -8.98
N HIS A 41 -3.73 15.04 -8.54
CA HIS A 41 -3.40 13.61 -8.62
C HIS A 41 -2.10 13.20 -7.92
N ARG A 42 -1.71 13.91 -6.86
CA ARG A 42 -0.52 13.60 -6.04
C ARG A 42 -0.50 14.43 -4.75
N PRO A 43 0.20 13.97 -3.69
CA PRO A 43 0.53 14.82 -2.55
C PRO A 43 1.57 15.89 -2.95
N ASP A 44 1.73 16.93 -2.11
CA ASP A 44 2.82 17.87 -2.24
C ASP A 44 4.13 17.21 -1.80
N ALA A 45 5.27 17.66 -2.34
CA ALA A 45 6.58 17.10 -2.00
C ALA A 45 6.91 17.26 -0.50
N GLU A 46 6.50 18.39 0.09
CA GLU A 46 6.69 18.73 1.49
C GLU A 46 5.95 17.76 2.43
N ALA A 47 4.88 17.12 1.96
CA ALA A 47 4.15 16.11 2.74
C ALA A 47 5.03 14.90 3.10
N TRP A 48 5.98 14.54 2.24
CA TRP A 48 6.90 13.44 2.49
C TRP A 48 7.90 13.77 3.60
N THR A 49 8.52 14.94 3.55
CA THR A 49 9.45 15.38 4.61
C THR A 49 8.73 15.65 5.93
N ALA A 50 7.50 16.16 5.88
CA ALA A 50 6.66 16.33 7.08
C ALA A 50 6.30 14.96 7.70
N ALA A 51 5.94 13.96 6.88
CA ALA A 51 5.68 12.60 7.34
C ALA A 51 6.92 11.96 7.98
N GLY A 52 8.10 12.11 7.35
CA GLY A 52 9.37 11.64 7.89
C GLY A 52 9.71 12.29 9.22
N GLY A 53 9.59 13.62 9.33
CA GLY A 53 9.83 14.37 10.56
C GLY A 53 8.90 14.03 11.73
N ASN A 54 7.75 13.39 11.45
CA ASN A 54 6.79 12.95 12.46
C ASN A 54 6.75 11.40 12.63
N GLY A 55 7.72 10.67 12.09
CA GLY A 55 7.88 9.22 12.28
C GLY A 55 6.84 8.34 11.58
N LEU A 56 6.16 8.86 10.54
CA LEU A 56 5.19 8.07 9.78
C LEU A 56 5.87 7.20 8.71
N LEU A 57 7.10 7.53 8.31
CA LEU A 57 7.86 6.78 7.32
C LEU A 57 8.80 5.80 7.99
N LEU A 58 8.87 4.58 7.46
CA LEU A 58 9.74 3.53 7.96
C LEU A 58 9.63 3.26 9.48
N PRO A 59 8.41 3.20 10.06
CA PRO A 59 8.24 3.06 11.51
C PRO A 59 8.74 1.70 12.04
N ASP A 60 8.85 0.69 11.19
CA ASP A 60 9.27 -0.68 11.48
C ASP A 60 10.64 -1.07 10.88
N VAL A 61 11.38 -0.09 10.40
CA VAL A 61 12.78 -0.25 9.98
C VAL A 61 13.71 0.04 11.16
N PRO A 62 14.82 -0.71 11.33
CA PRO A 62 15.76 -0.49 12.43
C PRO A 62 16.27 0.94 12.55
N ASP A 63 16.44 1.41 13.78
CA ASP A 63 16.90 2.76 14.12
C ASP A 63 18.34 3.04 13.64
N GLU A 64 19.20 2.00 13.58
CA GLU A 64 20.55 2.11 13.02
C GLU A 64 20.58 2.57 11.55
N TYR A 65 19.47 2.39 10.81
CA TYR A 65 19.27 2.88 9.45
C TYR A 65 18.31 4.08 9.39
N GLY A 66 18.03 4.71 10.53
CA GLY A 66 17.21 5.91 10.61
C GLY A 66 15.71 5.66 10.66
N GLY A 67 15.26 4.42 10.72
CA GLY A 67 13.85 4.06 10.91
C GLY A 67 13.37 4.22 12.34
N GLY A 68 12.11 3.88 12.60
CA GLY A 68 11.49 4.01 13.92
C GLY A 68 11.85 2.91 14.92
N GLY A 69 12.52 1.84 14.51
CA GLY A 69 12.90 0.70 15.36
C GLY A 69 11.73 -0.13 15.86
N GLY A 70 10.53 0.10 15.35
CA GLY A 70 9.31 -0.60 15.74
C GLY A 70 9.14 -1.96 15.05
N THR A 71 7.90 -2.44 15.06
CA THR A 71 7.48 -3.68 14.40
C THR A 71 6.40 -3.36 13.36
N PHE A 72 5.94 -4.37 12.62
CA PHE A 72 4.81 -4.23 11.70
C PHE A 72 3.56 -3.62 12.37
N ALA A 73 3.38 -3.76 13.70
CA ALA A 73 2.29 -3.09 14.41
C ALA A 73 2.34 -1.55 14.28
N HIS A 74 3.53 -0.96 14.24
CA HIS A 74 3.69 0.49 14.01
C HIS A 74 3.26 0.87 12.59
N GLN A 75 3.67 0.08 11.59
CA GLN A 75 3.21 0.26 10.21
C GLN A 75 1.69 0.08 10.09
N ALA A 76 1.11 -0.92 10.77
CA ALA A 76 -0.32 -1.14 10.79
C ALA A 76 -1.07 0.08 11.36
N VAL A 77 -0.56 0.69 12.44
CA VAL A 77 -1.13 1.92 13.01
C VAL A 77 -1.14 3.06 11.98
N VAL A 78 -0.04 3.28 11.26
CA VAL A 78 0.02 4.34 10.22
C VAL A 78 -1.00 4.09 9.12
N VAL A 79 -1.09 2.84 8.63
CA VAL A 79 -2.03 2.47 7.56
C VAL A 79 -3.48 2.61 8.02
N GLU A 80 -3.81 2.17 9.25
CA GLU A 80 -5.16 2.32 9.82
C GLU A 80 -5.57 3.78 9.93
N GLU A 81 -4.70 4.65 10.46
CA GLU A 81 -5.04 6.05 10.65
C GLU A 81 -5.19 6.81 9.32
N LEU A 82 -4.38 6.48 8.30
CA LEU A 82 -4.57 7.01 6.94
C LEU A 82 -5.91 6.57 6.35
N ALA A 83 -6.28 5.30 6.52
CA ALA A 83 -7.54 4.75 6.01
C ALA A 83 -8.76 5.36 6.73
N HIS A 84 -8.75 5.47 8.06
CA HIS A 84 -9.80 6.13 8.84
C HIS A 84 -10.00 7.60 8.45
N ALA A 85 -8.91 8.31 8.17
CA ALA A 85 -8.98 9.70 7.72
C ALA A 85 -9.35 9.85 6.24
N GLY A 86 -9.45 8.76 5.47
CA GLY A 86 -9.66 8.78 4.02
C GLY A 86 -8.53 9.45 3.25
N VAL A 87 -7.32 9.42 3.81
CA VAL A 87 -6.12 10.04 3.24
C VAL A 87 -5.39 9.04 2.35
N GLN A 88 -5.15 9.46 1.11
CA GLN A 88 -4.40 8.68 0.13
C GLN A 88 -2.96 9.17 0.10
N PHE A 89 -2.07 8.36 0.67
CA PHE A 89 -0.63 8.65 0.74
C PHE A 89 0.17 7.37 0.48
N GLY A 90 1.16 7.46 -0.41
CA GLY A 90 1.89 6.28 -0.92
C GLY A 90 2.93 5.69 0.04
N SER A 91 2.79 5.88 1.37
CA SER A 91 3.76 5.41 2.38
C SER A 91 3.93 3.89 2.40
N THR A 92 2.87 3.12 2.14
CA THR A 92 2.98 1.65 2.08
C THR A 92 3.98 1.19 1.03
N ILE A 93 3.92 1.74 -0.20
CA ILE A 93 4.87 1.39 -1.27
C ILE A 93 6.28 1.86 -0.93
N HIS A 94 6.40 3.05 -0.33
CA HIS A 94 7.67 3.56 0.17
C HIS A 94 8.32 2.58 1.17
N ASN A 95 7.56 2.05 2.12
CA ASN A 95 8.02 1.07 3.10
C ASN A 95 8.34 -0.28 2.45
N VAL A 96 7.58 -0.75 1.46
CA VAL A 96 7.88 -1.97 0.69
C VAL A 96 9.25 -1.87 0.04
N VAL A 97 9.61 -0.71 -0.55
CA VAL A 97 10.96 -0.50 -1.10
C VAL A 97 12.02 -0.56 -0.02
N ALA A 98 11.80 0.06 1.13
CA ALA A 98 12.73 0.01 2.25
C ALA A 98 12.94 -1.43 2.75
N HIS A 99 11.86 -2.23 2.85
CA HIS A 99 11.96 -3.63 3.25
C HIS A 99 12.71 -4.50 2.23
N ASN A 100 12.60 -4.22 0.93
CA ASN A 100 13.45 -4.86 -0.07
C ASN A 100 14.94 -4.51 0.15
N ILE A 101 15.24 -3.25 0.46
CA ILE A 101 16.63 -2.82 0.74
C ILE A 101 17.13 -3.46 2.04
N ILE A 102 16.32 -3.51 3.10
CA ILE A 102 16.68 -4.16 4.38
C ILE A 102 17.00 -5.65 4.18
N ALA A 103 16.14 -6.36 3.45
CA ALA A 103 16.27 -7.80 3.30
C ALA A 103 17.45 -8.21 2.42
N PHE A 104 17.73 -7.45 1.35
CA PHE A 104 18.63 -7.91 0.29
C PHE A 104 19.79 -6.96 0.02
N GLY A 105 19.76 -5.73 0.54
CA GLY A 105 20.81 -4.74 0.32
C GLY A 105 22.09 -5.03 1.12
N THR A 106 23.21 -4.58 0.59
CA THR A 106 24.46 -4.52 1.34
C THR A 106 24.36 -3.45 2.45
N ASP A 107 25.25 -3.50 3.45
CA ASP A 107 25.30 -2.47 4.50
C ASP A 107 25.52 -1.06 3.92
N GLU A 108 26.33 -0.96 2.86
CA GLU A 108 26.52 0.31 2.15
C GLU A 108 25.23 0.82 1.52
N GLN A 109 24.47 -0.05 0.83
CA GLN A 109 23.18 0.28 0.24
C GLN A 109 22.16 0.71 1.30
N LYS A 110 22.07 -0.03 2.41
CA LYS A 110 21.17 0.30 3.53
C LYS A 110 21.49 1.68 4.12
N ARG A 111 22.77 1.96 4.41
CA ARG A 111 23.23 3.25 4.98
C ARG A 111 23.09 4.41 4.01
N ASN A 112 23.16 4.16 2.70
CA ASN A 112 23.01 5.19 1.69
C ASN A 112 21.56 5.63 1.51
N TRP A 113 20.60 4.68 1.46
CA TRP A 113 19.23 4.99 1.06
C TRP A 113 18.26 5.12 2.23
N LEU A 114 18.28 4.21 3.20
CA LEU A 114 17.27 4.13 4.24
C LEU A 114 17.16 5.40 5.10
N PRO A 115 18.25 6.03 5.57
CA PRO A 115 18.13 7.26 6.37
C PRO A 115 17.49 8.41 5.60
N ARG A 116 17.74 8.52 4.30
CA ARG A 116 17.16 9.54 3.42
C ARG A 116 15.68 9.23 3.15
N MET A 117 15.33 7.95 3.04
CA MET A 117 13.94 7.50 2.93
C MET A 117 13.17 7.77 4.22
N ALA A 118 13.71 7.47 5.38
CA ALA A 118 13.07 7.71 6.67
C ALA A 118 12.74 9.20 6.89
N ARG A 119 13.59 10.10 6.40
CA ARG A 119 13.33 11.55 6.44
C ARG A 119 12.42 12.07 5.32
N GLY A 120 11.98 11.21 4.40
CA GLY A 120 11.15 11.60 3.26
C GLY A 120 11.90 12.41 2.18
N GLU A 121 13.24 12.45 2.22
CA GLU A 121 14.09 13.09 1.20
C GLU A 121 14.14 12.27 -0.10
N LEU A 122 14.05 10.93 0.03
CA LEU A 122 13.90 10.00 -1.08
C LEU A 122 12.59 9.25 -0.95
N VAL A 123 11.70 9.44 -1.88
CA VAL A 123 10.44 8.69 -1.94
C VAL A 123 10.66 7.38 -2.68
N GLY A 124 10.25 6.27 -2.06
CA GLY A 124 10.39 4.94 -2.65
C GLY A 124 9.26 4.62 -3.62
N ALA A 125 9.61 4.13 -4.81
CA ALA A 125 8.71 3.54 -5.79
C ALA A 125 9.17 2.14 -6.17
N ILE A 126 8.22 1.19 -6.34
CA ILE A 126 8.52 -0.15 -6.85
C ILE A 126 8.01 -0.27 -8.29
N ALA A 127 8.90 -0.57 -9.22
CA ALA A 127 8.60 -0.59 -10.64
C ALA A 127 8.69 -2.01 -11.21
N MET A 128 7.57 -2.74 -11.12
CA MET A 128 7.45 -4.13 -11.61
C MET A 128 6.66 -4.20 -12.90
N SER A 129 5.42 -3.73 -12.88
CA SER A 129 4.43 -3.90 -13.95
C SER A 129 4.83 -3.19 -15.24
N GLU A 130 4.48 -3.81 -16.37
CA GLU A 130 4.64 -3.26 -17.72
C GLU A 130 3.30 -3.35 -18.47
N PRO A 131 3.12 -2.63 -19.58
CA PRO A 131 1.86 -2.70 -20.34
C PRO A 131 1.43 -4.12 -20.74
N ALA A 132 2.37 -5.06 -20.91
CA ALA A 132 2.11 -6.45 -21.26
C ALA A 132 2.37 -7.45 -20.11
N ALA A 133 2.74 -6.99 -18.92
CA ALA A 133 3.11 -7.85 -17.79
C ALA A 133 2.66 -7.25 -16.45
N GLY A 134 1.57 -7.78 -15.91
CA GLY A 134 1.02 -7.45 -14.58
C GLY A 134 1.07 -8.68 -13.68
N SER A 135 0.00 -9.47 -13.63
CA SER A 135 -0.03 -10.72 -12.84
C SER A 135 1.05 -11.72 -13.28
N ASP A 136 1.36 -11.79 -14.59
CA ASP A 136 2.51 -12.52 -15.10
C ASP A 136 3.76 -11.64 -15.15
N LEU A 137 4.40 -11.44 -14.00
CA LEU A 137 5.66 -10.68 -13.90
C LEU A 137 6.83 -11.34 -14.65
N GLN A 138 6.76 -12.63 -14.96
CA GLN A 138 7.81 -13.31 -15.74
C GLN A 138 7.86 -12.80 -17.17
N GLY A 139 6.76 -12.22 -17.65
CA GLY A 139 6.62 -11.64 -18.99
C GLY A 139 7.21 -10.23 -19.18
N ILE A 140 7.86 -9.61 -18.16
CA ILE A 140 8.47 -8.29 -18.29
C ILE A 140 9.50 -8.26 -19.42
N LYS A 141 9.64 -7.10 -20.06
CA LYS A 141 10.53 -6.88 -21.22
C LYS A 141 11.61 -5.84 -20.95
N THR A 142 11.47 -5.03 -19.89
CA THR A 142 12.52 -4.08 -19.49
C THR A 142 13.80 -4.85 -19.21
N THR A 143 14.88 -4.44 -19.86
CA THR A 143 16.20 -5.12 -19.77
C THR A 143 17.21 -4.25 -19.05
N ALA A 144 18.19 -4.89 -18.43
CA ALA A 144 19.41 -4.26 -17.93
C ALA A 144 20.62 -5.09 -18.41
N ARG A 145 21.34 -4.56 -19.38
CA ARG A 145 22.55 -5.18 -19.92
C ARG A 145 23.77 -4.67 -19.14
N ARG A 146 24.54 -5.57 -18.60
CA ARG A 146 25.79 -5.19 -17.93
C ARG A 146 26.81 -4.68 -18.96
N ASP A 147 27.44 -3.53 -18.65
CA ASP A 147 28.46 -2.88 -19.44
C ASP A 147 29.56 -2.37 -18.52
N GLY A 148 30.58 -3.18 -18.30
CA GLY A 148 31.63 -2.90 -17.36
C GLY A 148 31.12 -2.82 -15.91
N ASP A 149 31.28 -1.65 -15.32
CA ASP A 149 30.86 -1.33 -13.95
C ASP A 149 29.44 -0.72 -13.87
N HIS A 150 28.68 -0.72 -14.98
CA HIS A 150 27.33 -0.18 -15.08
C HIS A 150 26.35 -1.21 -15.65
N TYR A 151 25.04 -0.94 -15.45
CA TYR A 151 23.94 -1.50 -16.22
C TYR A 151 23.37 -0.44 -17.15
N VAL A 152 23.10 -0.82 -18.40
CA VAL A 152 22.33 -0.03 -19.37
C VAL A 152 20.91 -0.54 -19.38
N ILE A 153 19.97 0.29 -18.97
CA ILE A 153 18.56 -0.08 -18.78
C ILE A 153 17.72 0.48 -19.91
N ASN A 154 16.89 -0.39 -20.51
CA ASN A 154 15.93 -0.04 -21.56
C ASN A 154 14.56 -0.68 -21.30
N GLY A 155 13.50 0.12 -21.42
CA GLY A 155 12.14 -0.34 -21.27
C GLY A 155 11.17 0.69 -20.72
N SER A 156 10.00 0.22 -20.29
CA SER A 156 8.97 1.06 -19.71
C SER A 156 8.21 0.32 -18.61
N LYS A 157 7.75 1.08 -17.63
CA LYS A 157 6.93 0.58 -16.52
C LYS A 157 5.63 1.35 -16.44
N THR A 158 4.57 0.70 -15.98
CA THR A 158 3.24 1.31 -15.83
C THR A 158 2.63 1.00 -14.48
N PHE A 159 1.65 1.79 -14.07
CA PHE A 159 1.00 1.70 -12.76
C PHE A 159 1.94 1.91 -11.57
N ILE A 160 2.94 2.80 -11.73
CA ILE A 160 3.95 2.99 -10.69
C ILE A 160 3.48 4.07 -9.71
N THR A 161 3.11 3.62 -8.52
CA THR A 161 2.80 4.46 -7.37
C THR A 161 4.06 5.19 -6.92
N ASN A 162 3.92 6.46 -6.51
CA ASN A 162 5.01 7.37 -6.17
C ASN A 162 5.94 7.68 -7.37
N GLY A 163 5.52 7.36 -8.59
CA GLY A 163 6.38 7.52 -9.77
C GLY A 163 6.80 8.96 -10.06
N TRP A 164 5.96 9.94 -9.70
CA TRP A 164 6.28 11.36 -9.81
C TRP A 164 7.33 11.81 -8.77
N HIS A 165 7.16 11.35 -7.54
CA HIS A 165 8.01 11.74 -6.42
C HIS A 165 9.23 10.83 -6.26
N ALA A 166 9.37 9.78 -7.07
CA ALA A 166 10.40 8.77 -6.91
C ALA A 166 11.79 9.39 -6.77
N GLY A 167 12.39 9.28 -5.60
CA GLY A 167 13.79 9.56 -5.33
C GLY A 167 14.63 8.28 -5.35
N VAL A 168 13.98 7.12 -5.13
CA VAL A 168 14.59 5.80 -5.23
C VAL A 168 13.58 4.81 -5.81
N ILE A 169 13.98 4.08 -6.86
CA ILE A 169 13.13 3.12 -7.56
C ILE A 169 13.73 1.72 -7.40
N CYS A 170 12.97 0.79 -6.79
CA CYS A 170 13.26 -0.63 -6.86
C CYS A 170 12.72 -1.18 -8.18
N LEU A 171 13.60 -1.38 -9.17
CA LEU A 171 13.24 -1.68 -10.55
C LEU A 171 13.46 -3.16 -10.87
N ALA A 172 12.39 -3.86 -11.27
CA ALA A 172 12.47 -5.22 -11.80
C ALA A 172 12.85 -5.20 -13.30
N VAL A 173 13.94 -5.88 -13.64
CA VAL A 173 14.49 -5.91 -15.01
C VAL A 173 14.93 -7.31 -15.40
N LYS A 174 15.02 -7.61 -16.69
CA LYS A 174 15.72 -8.80 -17.20
C LYS A 174 17.19 -8.51 -17.39
N THR A 175 18.04 -9.14 -16.58
CA THR A 175 19.49 -9.16 -16.75
C THR A 175 19.95 -10.32 -17.63
N ASP A 176 19.15 -11.41 -17.71
CA ASP A 176 19.35 -12.51 -18.65
C ASP A 176 18.04 -12.81 -19.41
N ALA A 177 18.00 -12.40 -20.66
CA ALA A 177 16.85 -12.65 -21.57
C ALA A 177 16.73 -14.11 -22.00
N ARG A 178 17.79 -14.94 -21.83
CA ARG A 178 17.81 -16.36 -22.22
C ARG A 178 17.39 -17.28 -21.06
N ALA A 179 17.45 -16.77 -19.81
CA ALA A 179 17.02 -17.55 -18.66
C ALA A 179 15.50 -17.84 -18.72
N ALA A 180 15.16 -19.09 -18.45
CA ALA A 180 13.75 -19.50 -18.44
C ALA A 180 13.00 -18.95 -17.21
N GLY A 181 11.81 -18.42 -17.44
CA GLY A 181 10.89 -17.96 -16.39
C GLY A 181 11.47 -16.85 -15.52
N PRO A 182 11.31 -16.93 -14.19
CA PRO A 182 11.68 -15.85 -13.27
C PRO A 182 13.19 -15.69 -13.04
N ARG A 183 14.00 -16.68 -13.44
CA ARG A 183 15.45 -16.71 -13.17
C ARG A 183 16.26 -15.65 -13.92
N GLY A 184 15.71 -14.99 -14.91
CA GLY A 184 16.34 -13.87 -15.62
C GLY A 184 16.05 -12.50 -15.02
N ILE A 185 15.25 -12.43 -13.94
CA ILE A 185 14.80 -11.17 -13.35
C ILE A 185 15.71 -10.79 -12.17
N SER A 186 16.17 -9.54 -12.17
CA SER A 186 16.95 -8.93 -11.10
C SER A 186 16.24 -7.66 -10.60
N LEU A 187 16.57 -7.22 -9.39
CA LEU A 187 16.17 -5.93 -8.86
C LEU A 187 17.38 -4.98 -8.90
N ILE A 188 17.19 -3.80 -9.46
CA ILE A 188 18.21 -2.74 -9.50
C ILE A 188 17.63 -1.50 -8.85
N ILE A 189 18.37 -0.88 -7.95
CA ILE A 189 17.98 0.39 -7.34
C ILE A 189 18.42 1.53 -8.24
N VAL A 190 17.48 2.40 -8.60
CA VAL A 190 17.71 3.56 -9.45
C VAL A 190 17.39 4.83 -8.69
N GLU A 191 18.33 5.76 -8.59
CA GLU A 191 18.08 7.14 -8.18
C GLU A 191 17.86 7.97 -9.45
N PRO A 192 16.61 8.37 -9.75
CA PRO A 192 16.27 8.89 -11.08
C PRO A 192 16.61 10.36 -11.27
N LYS A 193 17.00 11.08 -10.19
CA LYS A 193 17.27 12.52 -10.26
C LYS A 193 18.39 12.82 -11.23
N ASP A 194 18.10 13.69 -12.20
CA ASP A 194 19.05 14.16 -13.24
C ASP A 194 19.70 13.01 -14.05
N LEU A 195 19.06 11.83 -14.08
CA LEU A 195 19.58 10.63 -14.74
C LEU A 195 19.26 10.67 -16.25
N PRO A 196 20.26 10.78 -17.15
CA PRO A 196 20.03 10.80 -18.58
C PRO A 196 19.26 9.56 -19.06
N GLY A 197 18.32 9.75 -19.98
CA GLY A 197 17.49 8.68 -20.53
C GLY A 197 16.30 8.26 -19.65
N TYR A 198 16.24 8.66 -18.37
CA TYR A 198 15.08 8.45 -17.54
C TYR A 198 14.04 9.56 -17.74
N ARG A 199 12.78 9.18 -17.81
CA ARG A 199 11.67 10.14 -17.88
C ARG A 199 10.45 9.59 -17.13
N VAL A 200 9.78 10.46 -16.37
CA VAL A 200 8.43 10.24 -15.90
C VAL A 200 7.50 10.41 -17.10
N GLY A 201 6.71 9.41 -17.38
CA GLY A 201 5.75 9.39 -18.47
C GLY A 201 4.41 10.01 -18.09
N ARG A 202 3.34 9.42 -18.59
CA ARG A 202 1.98 9.92 -18.40
C ARG A 202 1.50 9.67 -16.97
N SER A 203 0.82 10.64 -16.35
CA SER A 203 -0.04 10.43 -15.20
C SER A 203 -1.24 9.57 -15.59
N LEU A 204 -1.54 8.55 -14.83
CA LEU A 204 -2.66 7.66 -15.11
C LEU A 204 -3.90 8.15 -14.38
N ASP A 205 -4.93 8.50 -15.16
CA ASP A 205 -6.24 8.87 -14.63
C ASP A 205 -6.96 7.62 -14.11
N LYS A 206 -7.16 7.55 -12.81
CA LYS A 206 -7.73 6.38 -12.11
C LYS A 206 -9.19 6.62 -11.75
N VAL A 207 -9.96 5.55 -11.58
CA VAL A 207 -11.33 5.60 -11.08
C VAL A 207 -11.42 6.09 -9.63
N GLY A 208 -10.40 5.79 -8.83
CA GLY A 208 -10.25 6.18 -7.43
C GLY A 208 -8.80 6.46 -7.07
N MET A 209 -8.49 6.59 -5.77
CA MET A 209 -7.13 6.88 -5.28
C MET A 209 -6.51 8.13 -5.93
N HIS A 210 -7.32 9.15 -6.17
CA HIS A 210 -6.90 10.36 -6.90
C HIS A 210 -5.82 11.16 -6.17
N GLY A 211 -5.77 11.11 -4.82
CA GLY A 211 -4.76 11.81 -4.03
C GLY A 211 -3.38 11.15 -4.02
N GLN A 212 -3.26 9.95 -4.60
CA GLN A 212 -2.01 9.21 -4.72
C GLN A 212 -1.56 9.20 -6.18
N ASP A 213 -0.30 9.54 -6.44
CA ASP A 213 0.23 9.55 -7.79
C ASP A 213 0.45 8.13 -8.36
N THR A 214 0.25 7.99 -9.67
CA THR A 214 0.50 6.75 -10.39
C THR A 214 0.90 7.10 -11.82
N TYR A 215 2.11 6.71 -12.21
CA TYR A 215 2.72 7.13 -13.47
C TYR A 215 3.27 5.97 -14.28
N GLU A 216 3.53 6.25 -15.56
CA GLU A 216 4.41 5.48 -16.41
C GLU A 216 5.86 5.98 -16.20
N LEU A 217 6.82 5.05 -16.25
CA LEU A 217 8.26 5.36 -16.20
C LEU A 217 8.93 4.83 -17.45
N LEU A 218 9.82 5.63 -18.04
CA LEU A 218 10.50 5.33 -19.30
C LEU A 218 12.01 5.33 -19.10
N PHE A 219 12.67 4.32 -19.64
CA PHE A 219 14.11 4.10 -19.55
C PHE A 219 14.65 3.92 -20.98
N ASP A 220 15.55 4.80 -21.41
CA ASP A 220 16.15 4.85 -22.76
C ASP A 220 17.67 5.02 -22.61
N ASP A 221 18.39 3.89 -22.68
CA ASP A 221 19.83 3.79 -22.40
C ASP A 221 20.23 4.40 -21.05
N VAL A 222 19.46 4.12 -20.00
CA VAL A 222 19.74 4.62 -18.65
C VAL A 222 20.89 3.86 -18.02
N HIS A 223 21.95 4.60 -17.65
CA HIS A 223 23.15 4.03 -17.03
C HIS A 223 23.07 4.12 -15.50
N VAL A 224 23.18 2.98 -14.82
CA VAL A 224 23.26 2.91 -13.35
C VAL A 224 24.46 2.08 -12.91
N PRO A 225 25.12 2.41 -11.80
CA PRO A 225 26.24 1.62 -11.29
C PRO A 225 25.86 0.15 -11.07
N ALA A 226 26.77 -0.78 -11.39
CA ALA A 226 26.53 -2.21 -11.15
C ALA A 226 26.37 -2.55 -9.67
N SER A 227 26.92 -1.70 -8.78
CA SER A 227 26.72 -1.79 -7.32
C SER A 227 25.29 -1.54 -6.88
N ASN A 228 24.41 -1.04 -7.76
CA ASN A 228 22.99 -0.84 -7.49
C ASN A 228 22.14 -2.11 -7.67
N LEU A 229 22.75 -3.23 -8.10
CA LEU A 229 22.08 -4.53 -8.05
C LEU A 229 21.71 -4.84 -6.60
N LEU A 230 20.44 -5.15 -6.37
CA LEU A 230 19.96 -5.53 -5.05
C LEU A 230 20.20 -7.02 -4.79
N GLY A 231 21.09 -7.30 -3.86
CA GLY A 231 21.57 -8.65 -3.57
C GLY A 231 22.86 -9.01 -4.31
N PRO A 232 23.45 -10.18 -3.98
CA PRO A 232 24.80 -10.53 -4.41
C PRO A 232 24.90 -11.02 -5.86
N THR A 233 23.78 -11.44 -6.47
CA THR A 233 23.77 -12.07 -7.79
C THR A 233 22.55 -11.70 -8.62
N GLU A 234 22.73 -11.63 -9.93
CA GLU A 234 21.63 -11.48 -10.89
C GLU A 234 20.66 -12.68 -10.85
N GLY A 235 19.46 -12.50 -11.37
CA GLY A 235 18.45 -13.55 -11.54
C GLY A 235 17.70 -13.93 -10.26
N ARG A 236 17.87 -13.19 -9.16
CA ARG A 236 17.18 -13.45 -7.88
C ARG A 236 15.98 -12.54 -7.65
N GLY A 237 15.77 -11.53 -8.49
CA GLY A 237 14.79 -10.46 -8.25
C GLY A 237 13.36 -10.95 -8.07
N PHE A 238 12.92 -11.95 -8.81
CA PHE A 238 11.59 -12.50 -8.62
C PHE A 238 11.41 -13.17 -7.25
N ALA A 239 12.38 -13.95 -6.80
CA ALA A 239 12.33 -14.58 -5.47
C ALA A 239 12.36 -13.51 -4.35
N GLN A 240 13.20 -12.49 -4.50
CA GLN A 240 13.27 -11.36 -3.56
C GLN A 240 11.91 -10.64 -3.44
N LEU A 241 11.23 -10.38 -4.56
CA LEU A 241 9.89 -9.79 -4.53
C LEU A 241 8.89 -10.69 -3.79
N MET A 242 8.94 -12.00 -4.02
CA MET A 242 8.01 -12.93 -3.36
C MET A 242 8.23 -12.99 -1.85
N GLU A 243 9.46 -12.88 -1.36
CA GLU A 243 9.77 -12.88 0.07
C GLU A 243 9.17 -11.67 0.83
N ILE A 244 8.99 -10.51 0.15
CA ILE A 244 8.42 -9.29 0.75
C ILE A 244 6.89 -9.21 0.55
N MET A 245 6.32 -10.06 -0.31
CA MET A 245 4.89 -9.98 -0.66
C MET A 245 3.94 -10.12 0.52
N SER A 246 4.27 -10.92 1.52
CA SER A 246 3.43 -11.08 2.72
C SER A 246 3.31 -9.80 3.52
N TYR A 247 4.36 -8.98 3.59
CA TYR A 247 4.34 -7.64 4.18
C TYR A 247 3.37 -6.71 3.43
N GLU A 248 3.49 -6.63 2.11
CA GLU A 248 2.65 -5.77 1.28
C GLU A 248 1.17 -6.19 1.35
N ARG A 249 0.90 -7.50 1.23
CA ARG A 249 -0.46 -8.05 1.32
C ARG A 249 -1.11 -7.75 2.66
N LEU A 250 -0.36 -7.90 3.75
CA LEU A 250 -0.87 -7.62 5.08
C LEU A 250 -1.16 -6.14 5.28
N ALA A 251 -0.32 -5.23 4.79
CA ALA A 251 -0.58 -3.79 4.84
C ALA A 251 -1.87 -3.39 4.09
N ILE A 252 -2.15 -4.03 2.95
CA ILE A 252 -3.41 -3.82 2.22
C ILE A 252 -4.60 -4.38 3.01
N ALA A 253 -4.44 -5.53 3.64
CA ALA A 253 -5.47 -6.09 4.50
C ALA A 253 -5.80 -5.17 5.69
N VAL A 254 -4.80 -4.51 6.26
CA VAL A 254 -4.97 -3.48 7.31
C VAL A 254 -5.83 -2.32 6.78
N ALA A 255 -5.50 -1.78 5.62
CA ALA A 255 -6.27 -0.70 5.01
C ALA A 255 -7.73 -1.11 4.75
N ALA A 256 -7.95 -2.33 4.24
CA ALA A 256 -9.27 -2.84 3.93
C ALA A 256 -10.17 -2.97 5.18
N VAL A 257 -9.63 -3.47 6.30
CA VAL A 257 -10.38 -3.57 7.55
C VAL A 257 -10.69 -2.19 8.13
N ALA A 258 -9.71 -1.30 8.17
CA ALA A 258 -9.89 0.06 8.69
C ALA A 258 -10.93 0.84 7.86
N THR A 259 -10.89 0.74 6.52
CA THR A 259 -11.90 1.33 5.62
C THR A 259 -13.29 0.74 5.89
N SER A 260 -13.40 -0.58 6.08
CA SER A 260 -14.67 -1.24 6.38
C SER A 260 -15.28 -0.75 7.70
N GLU A 261 -14.46 -0.64 8.75
CA GLU A 261 -14.88 -0.14 10.06
C GLU A 261 -15.36 1.31 9.98
N GLU A 262 -14.63 2.17 9.26
CA GLU A 262 -14.98 3.58 9.07
C GLU A 262 -16.26 3.73 8.24
N ALA A 263 -16.41 2.97 7.16
CA ALA A 263 -17.63 2.97 6.34
C ALA A 263 -18.87 2.63 7.17
N VAL A 264 -18.80 1.59 8.01
CA VAL A 264 -19.90 1.20 8.91
C VAL A 264 -20.18 2.27 9.95
N ALA A 265 -19.15 2.86 10.56
CA ALA A 265 -19.28 3.92 11.57
C ALA A 265 -19.96 5.17 10.99
N MET A 266 -19.45 5.64 9.85
CA MET A 266 -19.97 6.81 9.13
C MET A 266 -21.42 6.60 8.69
N THR A 267 -21.72 5.44 8.11
CA THR A 267 -23.07 5.10 7.65
C THR A 267 -24.04 4.96 8.81
N THR A 268 -23.61 4.38 9.94
CA THR A 268 -24.42 4.30 11.15
C THR A 268 -24.80 5.68 11.66
N LYS A 269 -23.88 6.65 11.62
CA LYS A 269 -24.16 8.04 11.96
C LYS A 269 -25.18 8.64 10.99
N HIS A 270 -24.94 8.51 9.69
CA HIS A 270 -25.81 9.03 8.64
C HIS A 270 -27.26 8.56 8.78
N VAL A 271 -27.49 7.24 8.92
CA VAL A 271 -28.86 6.69 8.99
C VAL A 271 -29.59 7.00 10.29
N LYS A 272 -28.88 7.36 11.37
CA LYS A 272 -29.48 7.88 12.61
C LYS A 272 -29.95 9.33 12.48
N GLU A 273 -29.26 10.13 11.68
CA GLU A 273 -29.55 11.55 11.47
C GLU A 273 -30.55 11.78 10.33
N ARG A 274 -30.51 10.93 9.28
CA ARG A 274 -31.36 11.08 8.10
C ARG A 274 -32.78 10.64 8.37
N ILE A 275 -33.75 11.57 8.22
CA ILE A 275 -35.17 11.32 8.36
C ILE A 275 -35.79 11.02 6.99
N ALA A 276 -36.54 9.93 6.88
CA ALA A 276 -37.43 9.61 5.75
C ALA A 276 -38.66 8.90 6.27
N PHE A 277 -39.81 9.09 5.61
CA PHE A 277 -41.10 8.53 6.05
C PHE A 277 -41.47 8.85 7.51
N GLY A 278 -41.08 10.03 7.98
CA GLY A 278 -41.38 10.53 9.32
C GLY A 278 -40.53 9.94 10.46
N LYS A 279 -39.47 9.18 10.16
CA LYS A 279 -38.58 8.57 11.15
C LYS A 279 -37.12 8.45 10.65
N PRO A 280 -36.15 8.31 11.54
CA PRO A 280 -34.74 8.02 11.14
C PRO A 280 -34.65 6.75 10.29
N LEU A 281 -33.73 6.74 9.31
CA LEU A 281 -33.53 5.56 8.44
C LEU A 281 -33.16 4.31 9.24
N ILE A 282 -32.46 4.47 10.37
CA ILE A 282 -32.10 3.34 11.27
C ILE A 282 -33.33 2.60 11.80
N ASP A 283 -34.52 3.23 11.84
CA ASP A 283 -35.76 2.60 12.31
C ASP A 283 -36.42 1.70 11.25
N LEU A 284 -35.89 1.70 10.03
CA LEU A 284 -36.28 0.75 8.99
C LEU A 284 -35.57 -0.58 9.20
N GLN A 285 -36.35 -1.68 9.14
CA GLN A 285 -35.81 -3.02 9.41
C GLN A 285 -34.66 -3.40 8.48
N ASN A 286 -34.80 -3.16 7.18
CA ASN A 286 -33.77 -3.46 6.19
C ASN A 286 -32.45 -2.72 6.50
N THR A 287 -32.52 -1.42 6.80
CA THR A 287 -31.34 -0.61 7.16
C THR A 287 -30.60 -1.21 8.36
N ARG A 288 -31.33 -1.64 9.40
CA ARG A 288 -30.74 -2.28 10.58
C ARG A 288 -30.07 -3.61 10.25
N PHE A 289 -30.69 -4.43 9.40
CA PHE A 289 -30.17 -5.74 9.04
C PHE A 289 -28.90 -5.62 8.19
N THR A 290 -28.93 -4.78 7.16
CA THR A 290 -27.74 -4.50 6.34
C THR A 290 -26.57 -4.00 7.19
N LEU A 291 -26.80 -3.03 8.09
CA LEU A 291 -25.73 -2.55 8.98
C LEU A 291 -25.26 -3.61 9.98
N ALA A 292 -26.15 -4.47 10.45
CA ALA A 292 -25.74 -5.58 11.34
C ALA A 292 -24.85 -6.59 10.61
N GLU A 293 -25.15 -6.91 9.36
CA GLU A 293 -24.35 -7.76 8.50
C GLU A 293 -22.98 -7.12 8.22
N CYS A 294 -22.95 -5.87 7.74
CA CYS A 294 -21.72 -5.13 7.49
C CYS A 294 -20.82 -5.05 8.74
N LYS A 295 -21.41 -4.73 9.90
CA LYS A 295 -20.67 -4.67 11.17
C LYS A 295 -20.12 -6.02 11.59
N THR A 296 -20.87 -7.10 11.35
CA THR A 296 -20.43 -8.47 11.68
C THR A 296 -19.26 -8.88 10.80
N GLU A 297 -19.35 -8.65 9.48
CA GLU A 297 -18.26 -8.96 8.54
C GLU A 297 -16.99 -8.14 8.85
N ALA A 298 -17.12 -6.84 9.13
CA ALA A 298 -16.00 -6.00 9.54
C ALA A 298 -15.35 -6.51 10.84
N HIS A 299 -16.14 -6.96 11.81
CA HIS A 299 -15.63 -7.50 13.06
C HIS A 299 -14.89 -8.85 12.86
N ILE A 300 -15.45 -9.77 12.06
CA ILE A 300 -14.77 -11.02 11.69
C ILE A 300 -13.45 -10.70 10.99
N GLY A 301 -13.47 -9.73 10.06
CA GLY A 301 -12.27 -9.26 9.39
C GLY A 301 -11.21 -8.73 10.33
N ARG A 302 -11.61 -7.95 11.34
CA ARG A 302 -10.70 -7.42 12.38
C ARG A 302 -10.03 -8.55 13.16
N VAL A 303 -10.79 -9.54 13.62
CA VAL A 303 -10.25 -10.68 14.40
C VAL A 303 -9.25 -11.48 13.56
N PHE A 304 -9.56 -11.76 12.30
CA PHE A 304 -8.66 -12.46 11.40
C PHE A 304 -7.39 -11.65 11.08
N LEU A 305 -7.53 -10.33 10.82
CA LEU A 305 -6.40 -9.45 10.61
C LEU A 305 -5.48 -9.41 11.82
N ASP A 306 -6.04 -9.30 13.03
CA ASP A 306 -5.25 -9.20 14.25
C ASP A 306 -4.42 -10.48 14.50
N ASP A 307 -4.98 -11.69 14.25
CA ASP A 307 -4.22 -12.94 14.26
C ASP A 307 -3.06 -12.92 13.22
N CYS A 308 -3.33 -12.41 12.02
CA CYS A 308 -2.28 -12.28 10.99
C CYS A 308 -1.16 -11.33 11.40
N ILE A 309 -1.50 -10.18 12.02
CA ILE A 309 -0.49 -9.21 12.51
C ILE A 309 0.37 -9.83 13.61
N GLU A 310 -0.24 -10.51 14.60
CA GLU A 310 0.50 -11.19 15.65
C GLU A 310 1.43 -12.29 15.10
N ARG A 311 0.95 -13.07 14.14
CA ARG A 311 1.78 -14.09 13.46
C ARG A 311 2.93 -13.46 12.69
N PHE A 312 2.69 -12.34 11.98
CA PHE A 312 3.72 -11.64 11.23
C PHE A 312 4.82 -11.11 12.15
N ILE A 313 4.45 -10.44 13.24
CA ILE A 313 5.41 -9.93 14.25
C ILE A 313 6.23 -11.07 14.87
N ALA A 314 5.61 -12.22 15.05
CA ALA A 314 6.29 -13.42 15.58
C ALA A 314 7.09 -14.21 14.52
N GLY A 315 7.16 -13.75 13.27
CA GLY A 315 7.83 -14.45 12.16
C GLY A 315 7.17 -15.79 11.78
N ARG A 316 5.86 -15.92 11.98
CA ARG A 316 5.09 -17.16 11.77
C ARG A 316 3.95 -17.04 10.76
N LEU A 317 3.80 -15.90 10.10
CA LEU A 317 2.82 -15.73 9.05
C LEU A 317 3.34 -16.37 7.76
N ASP A 318 2.64 -17.37 7.26
CA ASP A 318 2.93 -17.99 5.97
C ASP A 318 2.26 -17.24 4.80
N ASP A 319 2.78 -17.45 3.58
CA ASP A 319 2.30 -16.76 2.37
C ASP A 319 0.84 -17.11 2.03
N THR A 320 0.40 -18.32 2.34
CA THR A 320 -0.98 -18.78 2.12
C THR A 320 -1.93 -18.00 3.01
N THR A 321 -1.63 -17.90 4.31
CA THR A 321 -2.45 -17.13 5.27
C THR A 321 -2.45 -15.64 4.92
N ALA A 322 -1.31 -15.05 4.54
CA ALA A 322 -1.23 -13.66 4.07
C ALA A 322 -2.09 -13.44 2.81
N SER A 323 -2.10 -14.42 1.89
CA SER A 323 -2.95 -14.39 0.70
C SER A 323 -4.43 -14.49 1.03
N MET A 324 -4.81 -15.34 2.00
CA MET A 324 -6.18 -15.42 2.51
C MET A 324 -6.63 -14.08 3.10
N ALA A 325 -5.81 -13.46 3.94
CA ALA A 325 -6.11 -12.18 4.56
C ALA A 325 -6.36 -11.12 3.49
N LYS A 326 -5.42 -10.94 2.55
CA LYS A 326 -5.53 -9.90 1.53
C LYS A 326 -6.76 -10.11 0.65
N TYR A 327 -6.97 -11.30 0.06
CA TYR A 327 -8.07 -11.46 -0.88
C TYR A 327 -9.43 -11.36 -0.20
N TRP A 328 -9.61 -12.02 0.96
CA TRP A 328 -10.92 -12.08 1.60
C TRP A 328 -11.30 -10.73 2.21
N LEU A 329 -10.37 -10.05 2.87
CA LEU A 329 -10.62 -8.74 3.50
C LEU A 329 -10.91 -7.65 2.47
N THR A 330 -10.23 -7.66 1.32
CA THR A 330 -10.51 -6.69 0.24
C THR A 330 -11.82 -7.00 -0.50
N ASP A 331 -12.24 -8.26 -0.60
CA ASP A 331 -13.57 -8.64 -1.10
C ASP A 331 -14.67 -8.21 -0.11
N CYS A 332 -14.46 -8.38 1.21
CA CYS A 332 -15.35 -7.87 2.25
C CYS A 332 -15.48 -6.35 2.22
N GLU A 333 -14.35 -5.65 2.18
CA GLU A 333 -14.31 -4.19 2.09
C GLU A 333 -15.21 -3.67 0.96
N CYS A 334 -15.01 -4.20 -0.25
CA CYS A 334 -15.80 -3.76 -1.40
C CYS A 334 -17.31 -4.00 -1.21
N ARG A 335 -17.71 -5.13 -0.60
CA ARG A 335 -19.13 -5.40 -0.30
C ARG A 335 -19.69 -4.45 0.76
N ILE A 336 -18.97 -4.28 1.87
CA ILE A 336 -19.38 -3.40 2.97
C ILE A 336 -19.55 -1.97 2.50
N VAL A 337 -18.57 -1.47 1.75
CA VAL A 337 -18.62 -0.08 1.25
C VAL A 337 -19.74 0.11 0.25
N ASP A 338 -20.01 -0.89 -0.62
CA ASP A 338 -21.14 -0.85 -1.58
C ASP A 338 -22.49 -0.75 -0.87
N GLU A 339 -22.72 -1.58 0.14
CA GLU A 339 -23.93 -1.51 0.98
C GLU A 339 -24.05 -0.16 1.72
N CYS A 340 -22.92 0.35 2.20
CA CYS A 340 -22.89 1.66 2.85
C CYS A 340 -23.26 2.80 1.88
N VAL A 341 -22.76 2.77 0.64
CA VAL A 341 -23.13 3.72 -0.42
C VAL A 341 -24.64 3.65 -0.67
N GLN A 342 -25.21 2.43 -0.79
CA GLN A 342 -26.65 2.24 -0.98
C GLN A 342 -27.47 2.87 0.14
N LEU A 343 -27.04 2.74 1.40
CA LEU A 343 -27.74 3.33 2.56
C LEU A 343 -27.64 4.86 2.62
N HIS A 344 -26.69 5.49 1.95
CA HIS A 344 -26.61 6.95 1.79
C HIS A 344 -27.53 7.46 0.67
N GLY A 345 -28.07 6.57 -0.18
CA GLY A 345 -28.91 6.95 -1.30
C GLY A 345 -28.20 7.88 -2.28
N GLY A 346 -28.89 8.91 -2.80
CA GLY A 346 -28.29 9.86 -3.75
C GLY A 346 -27.03 10.56 -3.24
N TYR A 347 -26.91 10.79 -1.94
CA TYR A 347 -25.69 11.35 -1.34
C TYR A 347 -24.51 10.42 -1.45
N GLY A 348 -24.72 9.10 -1.39
CA GLY A 348 -23.66 8.10 -1.59
C GLY A 348 -23.07 8.07 -3.00
N TYR A 349 -23.70 8.75 -3.97
CA TYR A 349 -23.25 8.84 -5.36
C TYR A 349 -22.57 10.18 -5.70
N LEU A 350 -22.43 11.07 -4.72
CA LEU A 350 -21.78 12.36 -4.90
C LEU A 350 -20.31 12.30 -4.46
N ALA A 351 -19.39 12.64 -5.36
CA ALA A 351 -17.93 12.57 -5.12
C ALA A 351 -17.44 13.41 -3.93
N GLU A 352 -18.20 14.40 -3.48
CA GLU A 352 -17.91 15.19 -2.29
C GLU A 352 -18.15 14.42 -0.97
N TYR A 353 -18.98 13.36 -1.00
CA TYR A 353 -19.23 12.54 0.17
C TYR A 353 -18.09 11.51 0.39
N PRO A 354 -17.58 11.37 1.62
CA PRO A 354 -16.51 10.43 1.89
C PRO A 354 -16.80 8.98 1.48
N ILE A 355 -18.05 8.52 1.69
CA ILE A 355 -18.44 7.15 1.35
C ILE A 355 -18.35 6.86 -0.15
N ALA A 356 -18.67 7.83 -1.02
CA ALA A 356 -18.52 7.71 -2.46
C ALA A 356 -17.04 7.55 -2.86
N ARG A 357 -16.16 8.29 -2.17
CA ARG A 357 -14.71 8.17 -2.37
C ARG A 357 -14.19 6.82 -1.90
N MET A 358 -14.62 6.35 -0.73
CA MET A 358 -14.27 5.01 -0.24
C MET A 358 -14.65 3.92 -1.24
N TRP A 359 -15.81 4.04 -1.88
CA TRP A 359 -16.28 3.07 -2.88
C TRP A 359 -15.37 3.01 -4.11
N THR A 360 -14.94 4.14 -4.65
CA THR A 360 -14.02 4.16 -5.78
C THR A 360 -12.60 3.75 -5.38
N ASP A 361 -12.16 4.15 -4.19
CA ASP A 361 -10.80 3.92 -3.71
C ASP A 361 -10.55 2.44 -3.32
N SER A 362 -11.51 1.80 -2.66
CA SER A 362 -11.41 0.39 -2.24
C SER A 362 -11.32 -0.59 -3.42
N ARG A 363 -11.85 -0.21 -4.59
CA ARG A 363 -11.93 -1.13 -5.74
C ARG A 363 -10.57 -1.66 -6.20
N VAL A 364 -9.51 -0.87 -6.07
CA VAL A 364 -8.16 -1.26 -6.50
C VAL A 364 -7.49 -2.25 -5.54
N HIS A 365 -7.93 -2.33 -4.28
CA HIS A 365 -7.37 -3.25 -3.29
C HIS A 365 -7.48 -4.72 -3.72
N ARG A 366 -8.45 -5.07 -4.54
CA ARG A 366 -8.62 -6.41 -5.13
C ARG A 366 -7.66 -6.69 -6.30
N ILE A 367 -6.94 -5.68 -6.80
CA ILE A 367 -6.14 -5.75 -8.03
C ILE A 367 -4.64 -5.75 -7.72
N TRP A 368 -4.17 -4.78 -6.94
CA TRP A 368 -2.74 -4.63 -6.64
C TRP A 368 -2.22 -5.65 -5.61
N ALA A 369 -0.88 -5.73 -5.41
CA ALA A 369 -0.20 -6.72 -4.57
C ALA A 369 -0.59 -8.18 -4.87
N GLY A 370 -0.85 -8.47 -6.14
CA GLY A 370 -1.44 -9.70 -6.66
C GLY A 370 -2.96 -9.61 -6.69
N ALA A 371 -3.54 -9.76 -7.90
CA ALA A 371 -5.00 -9.84 -8.07
C ALA A 371 -5.57 -10.98 -7.21
N ASN A 372 -6.79 -10.79 -6.69
CA ASN A 372 -7.40 -11.77 -5.77
C ASN A 372 -7.52 -13.16 -6.40
N GLU A 373 -7.64 -13.26 -7.73
CA GLU A 373 -7.62 -14.52 -8.49
C GLU A 373 -6.27 -15.25 -8.37
N ILE A 374 -5.15 -14.50 -8.44
CA ILE A 374 -3.80 -15.06 -8.25
C ILE A 374 -3.60 -15.55 -6.81
N LEU A 375 -4.14 -14.82 -5.83
CA LEU A 375 -4.05 -15.23 -4.43
C LEU A 375 -4.88 -16.52 -4.16
N LYS A 376 -6.06 -16.63 -4.78
CA LYS A 376 -6.87 -17.85 -4.70
C LYS A 376 -6.15 -19.05 -5.33
N GLU A 377 -5.41 -18.85 -6.42
CA GLU A 377 -4.57 -19.91 -7.03
C GLU A 377 -3.42 -20.32 -6.10
N LEU A 378 -2.75 -19.36 -5.45
CA LEU A 378 -1.72 -19.67 -4.43
C LEU A 378 -2.29 -20.49 -3.28
N ILE A 379 -3.47 -20.15 -2.79
CA ILE A 379 -4.15 -20.89 -1.72
C ILE A 379 -4.53 -22.28 -2.21
N ALA A 380 -5.12 -22.40 -3.41
CA ALA A 380 -5.51 -23.69 -3.99
C ALA A 380 -4.30 -24.61 -4.20
N SER A 381 -3.15 -24.05 -4.54
CA SER A 381 -1.89 -24.82 -4.71
C SER A 381 -1.36 -25.39 -3.39
N SER A 382 -1.87 -24.95 -2.24
CA SER A 382 -1.50 -25.47 -0.91
C SER A 382 -2.44 -26.56 -0.39
N LEU A 383 -3.53 -26.87 -1.12
CA LEU A 383 -4.49 -27.91 -0.78
C LEU A 383 -3.99 -29.28 -1.23
#